data_7a6159ee501576db854556e0d3660a3e
#
_entry.id   7a6159ee501576db854556e0d3660a3e
#
_cell.length_a   1.000
_cell.length_b   1.000
_cell.length_c   1.000
_cell.angle_alpha   90.00
_cell.angle_beta   90.00
_cell.angle_gamma   90.00
#
_symmetry.space_group_name_H-M   'P 1'
#
loop_
_entity.id
_entity.type
_entity.pdbx_description
1 polymer ?
#
loop_
_entity_poly.entity_id
_entity_poly.type
_entity_poly.pdbx_seq_one_letter_code
_entity_poly.pdbx_strand_id
1 'polypeptide(L)'
;MNDNKQFPVWEVSEIAERESWRKEVNRPIYHIHKWWAQRLGSVFRAVLLYLIEDSTENIWDSYYKVHDYNNITVLDPFMGSGTTIGEALKLGAKAVGCDINPISSFLVRQELARVSIDELSEAFNSLEKNVSPDILKCYQTIDDFSGELIPVLYYFWVKIVVTPDGEEIPLFSKYVFAQNAYASKKPKAQIICPECWKVFEGVYNQTNAVCPHCGKTFNPQNGPASKTTVRSTKGKIYKIKDLVPADGSLLKEKMYALLAVNKNGEKHYQSIKKYDVDLFQDICEQVRHSSTFSPSYNVRPGFNTDQARGYNYDTWRDFFNKRQLYCLGKLLDGIQNIKSQKIREQFLCLFSSTLEFNNMFCSYKGEGTGAVRPIFSNHILKPERTPLENSVWGYSCSSGCFSTLYKTRLLKAKQYLDNPFELYIDPKTKKCSKRIASRK
;
A
#
# COMPACT_ATOMS: atom_id res chain seq x y z
N MET A 1 -32.05 31.33 -10.50
CA MET A 1 -31.35 30.22 -11.22
C MET A 1 -32.01 30.15 -12.60
N ASN A 2 -31.19 30.12 -13.65
CA ASN A 2 -31.70 30.11 -15.01
C ASN A 2 -32.24 28.70 -15.33
N ASP A 3 -33.52 28.50 -15.45
CA ASP A 3 -34.19 27.19 -15.59
C ASP A 3 -33.78 26.37 -16.84
N ASN A 4 -32.97 26.96 -17.72
CA ASN A 4 -32.49 26.32 -18.97
C ASN A 4 -31.03 25.77 -18.87
N LYS A 5 -30.37 25.90 -17.74
CA LYS A 5 -28.98 25.45 -17.58
C LYS A 5 -28.95 23.97 -17.18
N GLN A 6 -28.54 23.08 -18.08
CA GLN A 6 -28.39 21.66 -17.81
C GLN A 6 -26.93 21.33 -17.47
N PHE A 7 -26.70 20.54 -16.40
CA PHE A 7 -25.42 20.03 -16.06
C PHE A 7 -24.97 18.96 -17.10
N PRO A 8 -23.77 19.04 -17.69
CA PRO A 8 -23.34 18.14 -18.77
C PRO A 8 -22.91 16.77 -18.20
N VAL A 9 -23.88 15.97 -17.78
CA VAL A 9 -23.68 14.69 -17.06
C VAL A 9 -22.80 13.71 -17.86
N TRP A 10 -23.07 13.59 -19.16
CA TRP A 10 -22.39 12.59 -19.99
C TRP A 10 -20.91 12.88 -20.17
N GLU A 11 -20.56 14.12 -20.50
CA GLU A 11 -19.19 14.56 -20.71
C GLU A 11 -18.39 14.53 -19.40
N VAL A 12 -19.00 14.96 -18.29
CA VAL A 12 -18.39 14.88 -16.96
C VAL A 12 -18.16 13.43 -16.57
N SER A 13 -19.08 12.52 -16.90
CA SER A 13 -18.93 11.08 -16.63
C SER A 13 -17.77 10.47 -17.39
N GLU A 14 -17.54 10.87 -18.65
CA GLU A 14 -16.39 10.37 -19.44
C GLU A 14 -15.04 10.76 -18.80
N ILE A 15 -14.91 12.01 -18.35
CA ILE A 15 -13.69 12.46 -17.64
C ILE A 15 -13.56 11.77 -16.29
N ALA A 16 -14.66 11.62 -15.56
CA ALA A 16 -14.71 10.98 -14.26
C ALA A 16 -14.29 9.50 -14.33
N GLU A 17 -14.72 8.78 -15.36
CA GLU A 17 -14.31 7.41 -15.61
C GLU A 17 -12.79 7.30 -15.77
N ARG A 18 -12.19 8.15 -16.60
CA ARG A 18 -10.74 8.17 -16.82
C ARG A 18 -9.95 8.55 -15.57
N GLU A 19 -10.44 9.52 -14.79
CA GLU A 19 -9.83 9.85 -13.50
C GLU A 19 -9.91 8.66 -12.54
N SER A 20 -11.04 7.93 -12.51
CA SER A 20 -11.23 6.79 -11.62
C SER A 20 -10.21 5.68 -11.82
N TRP A 21 -9.76 5.48 -13.06
CA TRP A 21 -8.75 4.47 -13.39
C TRP A 21 -7.33 4.88 -13.01
N ARG A 22 -7.03 6.19 -13.01
CA ARG A 22 -5.68 6.71 -12.79
C ARG A 22 -5.67 8.01 -11.99
N LYS A 23 -6.27 7.96 -10.79
CA LYS A 23 -6.36 9.11 -9.87
C LYS A 23 -4.98 9.74 -9.59
N GLU A 24 -3.96 8.93 -9.41
CA GLU A 24 -2.57 9.33 -9.13
C GLU A 24 -1.93 10.16 -10.26
N VAL A 25 -2.42 10.02 -11.49
CA VAL A 25 -1.95 10.76 -12.67
C VAL A 25 -2.76 12.03 -12.87
N ASN A 26 -4.08 11.95 -12.66
CA ASN A 26 -4.99 13.06 -12.92
C ASN A 26 -4.93 14.12 -11.80
N ARG A 27 -4.91 13.66 -10.54
CA ARG A 27 -4.92 14.53 -9.34
C ARG A 27 -4.00 13.97 -8.26
N PRO A 28 -2.67 14.06 -8.44
CA PRO A 28 -1.68 13.51 -7.50
C PRO A 28 -1.86 14.01 -6.07
N ILE A 29 -2.37 15.23 -5.90
CA ILE A 29 -2.57 15.89 -4.59
C ILE A 29 -3.46 15.07 -3.64
N TYR A 30 -4.49 14.40 -4.14
CA TYR A 30 -5.38 13.58 -3.33
C TYR A 30 -4.90 12.13 -3.19
N HIS A 31 -3.66 11.82 -3.57
CA HIS A 31 -3.13 10.46 -3.55
C HIS A 31 -1.99 10.25 -2.55
N ILE A 32 -1.67 11.26 -1.74
CA ILE A 32 -0.61 11.15 -0.72
C ILE A 32 -0.98 10.08 0.31
N HIS A 33 -2.23 10.05 0.75
CA HIS A 33 -2.76 9.12 1.73
C HIS A 33 -4.09 8.54 1.26
N LYS A 34 -4.37 7.30 1.64
CA LYS A 34 -5.65 6.68 1.30
C LYS A 34 -6.80 7.28 2.11
N TRP A 35 -7.88 7.62 1.41
CA TRP A 35 -9.17 7.96 1.99
C TRP A 35 -10.28 7.14 1.31
N TRP A 36 -11.17 6.50 2.08
CA TRP A 36 -12.11 5.53 1.53
C TRP A 36 -13.15 6.18 0.61
N ALA A 37 -13.81 7.19 1.04
CA ALA A 37 -14.89 7.85 0.29
C ALA A 37 -14.37 9.00 -0.60
N GLN A 38 -13.13 8.93 -1.09
CA GLN A 38 -12.53 9.96 -1.93
C GLN A 38 -13.36 10.18 -3.21
N ARG A 39 -13.78 11.41 -3.41
CA ARG A 39 -14.54 11.83 -4.59
C ARG A 39 -13.61 12.15 -5.76
N LEU A 40 -14.17 12.23 -6.97
CA LEU A 40 -13.41 12.59 -8.17
C LEU A 40 -13.34 14.11 -8.30
N GLY A 41 -12.14 14.64 -8.40
CA GLY A 41 -11.94 16.09 -8.51
C GLY A 41 -12.46 16.67 -9.80
N SER A 42 -12.45 15.91 -10.91
CA SER A 42 -13.04 16.34 -12.17
C SER A 42 -14.54 16.65 -12.04
N VAL A 43 -15.27 15.81 -11.31
CA VAL A 43 -16.70 16.02 -11.05
C VAL A 43 -16.91 17.28 -10.22
N PHE A 44 -16.14 17.43 -9.13
CA PHE A 44 -16.28 18.58 -8.25
C PHE A 44 -15.86 19.89 -8.92
N ARG A 45 -14.83 19.88 -9.76
CA ARG A 45 -14.49 21.03 -10.59
C ARG A 45 -15.64 21.44 -11.49
N ALA A 46 -16.27 20.47 -12.18
CA ALA A 46 -17.42 20.74 -13.04
C ALA A 46 -18.63 21.28 -12.24
N VAL A 47 -18.93 20.70 -11.08
CA VAL A 47 -20.02 21.15 -10.19
C VAL A 47 -19.78 22.58 -9.72
N LEU A 48 -18.57 22.90 -9.28
CA LEU A 48 -18.23 24.26 -8.81
C LEU A 48 -18.37 25.27 -9.93
N LEU A 49 -17.86 24.99 -11.14
CA LEU A 49 -18.01 25.89 -12.29
C LEU A 49 -19.49 26.06 -12.67
N TYR A 50 -20.25 24.99 -12.66
CA TYR A 50 -21.69 25.03 -12.93
C TYR A 50 -22.46 25.91 -11.94
N LEU A 51 -22.05 25.90 -10.66
CA LEU A 51 -22.70 26.69 -9.61
C LEU A 51 -22.24 28.17 -9.59
N ILE A 52 -20.98 28.40 -9.96
CA ILE A 52 -20.37 29.75 -9.88
C ILE A 52 -20.68 30.58 -11.12
N GLU A 53 -20.69 29.97 -12.30
CA GLU A 53 -20.90 30.70 -13.56
C GLU A 53 -22.37 30.76 -13.96
N ASP A 54 -22.87 31.96 -14.16
CA ASP A 54 -24.26 32.18 -14.60
C ASP A 54 -24.48 31.97 -16.11
N SER A 55 -23.37 31.69 -16.85
CA SER A 55 -23.43 31.61 -18.31
C SER A 55 -24.13 30.35 -18.81
N THR A 56 -24.88 30.50 -19.90
CA THR A 56 -25.43 29.42 -20.70
C THR A 56 -24.39 28.77 -21.62
N GLU A 57 -23.12 29.23 -21.54
CA GLU A 57 -22.00 28.71 -22.32
C GLU A 57 -21.62 27.30 -21.91
N ASN A 58 -20.98 26.61 -22.83
CA ASN A 58 -20.51 25.25 -22.59
C ASN A 58 -19.48 25.24 -21.46
N ILE A 59 -19.74 24.48 -20.41
CA ILE A 59 -18.86 24.34 -19.23
C ILE A 59 -17.42 24.00 -19.61
N TRP A 60 -17.21 23.34 -20.75
CA TRP A 60 -15.88 22.94 -21.23
C TRP A 60 -15.00 24.12 -21.64
N ASP A 61 -15.61 25.25 -22.02
CA ASP A 61 -14.88 26.47 -22.30
C ASP A 61 -14.25 27.07 -21.03
N SER A 62 -14.89 26.84 -19.90
CA SER A 62 -14.42 27.25 -18.56
C SER A 62 -13.57 26.17 -17.88
N TYR A 63 -13.88 24.90 -18.10
CA TYR A 63 -13.25 23.77 -17.39
C TYR A 63 -11.73 23.75 -17.52
N TYR A 64 -11.18 24.12 -18.67
CA TYR A 64 -9.74 24.13 -18.96
C TYR A 64 -9.11 25.53 -18.88
N LYS A 65 -9.81 26.52 -18.36
CA LYS A 65 -9.30 27.88 -18.13
C LYS A 65 -8.73 28.05 -16.72
N VAL A 66 -7.91 29.05 -16.57
CA VAL A 66 -7.49 29.57 -15.25
C VAL A 66 -8.54 30.54 -14.77
N HIS A 67 -9.02 30.39 -13.54
CA HIS A 67 -10.01 31.24 -12.91
C HIS A 67 -9.45 31.99 -11.72
N ASP A 68 -10.14 33.05 -11.28
CA ASP A 68 -9.86 33.85 -10.11
C ASP A 68 -11.17 34.23 -9.40
N TYR A 69 -11.76 33.27 -8.73
CA TYR A 69 -13.02 33.48 -7.98
C TYR A 69 -12.73 33.93 -6.53
N ASN A 70 -11.81 34.88 -6.33
CA ASN A 70 -11.38 35.35 -5.00
C ASN A 70 -12.48 36.00 -4.15
N ASN A 71 -13.59 36.40 -4.78
CA ASN A 71 -14.81 36.92 -4.15
C ASN A 71 -15.80 35.84 -3.71
N ILE A 72 -15.54 34.56 -4.10
CA ILE A 72 -16.40 33.43 -3.78
C ILE A 72 -15.80 32.64 -2.62
N THR A 73 -16.63 32.25 -1.68
CA THR A 73 -16.26 31.33 -0.59
C THR A 73 -17.07 30.05 -0.71
N VAL A 74 -16.38 28.91 -0.80
CA VAL A 74 -16.95 27.57 -0.83
C VAL A 74 -16.85 26.98 0.57
N LEU A 75 -17.98 26.56 1.14
CA LEU A 75 -18.05 25.84 2.42
C LEU A 75 -18.34 24.36 2.17
N ASP A 76 -17.50 23.48 2.70
CA ASP A 76 -17.76 22.02 2.76
C ASP A 76 -17.77 21.57 4.23
N PRO A 77 -18.96 21.38 4.85
CA PRO A 77 -19.05 20.98 6.26
C PRO A 77 -18.76 19.50 6.50
N PHE A 78 -18.54 18.71 5.45
CA PHE A 78 -18.21 17.26 5.49
C PHE A 78 -17.08 16.94 4.52
N MET A 79 -15.96 17.68 4.63
CA MET A 79 -14.93 17.73 3.59
C MET A 79 -14.21 16.41 3.30
N GLY A 80 -14.21 15.44 4.23
CA GLY A 80 -13.57 14.13 4.05
C GLY A 80 -12.12 14.25 3.56
N SER A 81 -11.85 13.81 2.33
CA SER A 81 -10.54 13.95 1.67
C SER A 81 -10.26 15.33 1.07
N GLY A 82 -11.10 16.34 1.31
CA GLY A 82 -10.87 17.71 0.86
C GLY A 82 -10.99 17.94 -0.65
N THR A 83 -11.64 17.06 -1.40
CA THR A 83 -11.76 17.21 -2.85
C THR A 83 -12.45 18.53 -3.24
N THR A 84 -13.55 18.88 -2.56
CA THR A 84 -14.26 20.16 -2.79
C THR A 84 -13.33 21.35 -2.50
N ILE A 85 -12.60 21.27 -1.37
CA ILE A 85 -11.70 22.33 -0.92
C ILE A 85 -10.57 22.53 -1.93
N GLY A 86 -9.92 21.46 -2.35
CA GLY A 86 -8.82 21.51 -3.32
C GLY A 86 -9.24 22.03 -4.69
N GLU A 87 -10.40 21.59 -5.21
CA GLU A 87 -10.90 22.08 -6.49
C GLU A 87 -11.36 23.55 -6.42
N ALA A 88 -11.97 23.98 -5.30
CA ALA A 88 -12.31 25.39 -5.08
C ALA A 88 -11.03 26.29 -5.07
N LEU A 89 -10.00 25.89 -4.35
CA LEU A 89 -8.72 26.62 -4.33
C LEU A 89 -8.05 26.67 -5.72
N LYS A 90 -8.14 25.59 -6.51
CA LYS A 90 -7.63 25.56 -7.89
C LYS A 90 -8.39 26.51 -8.81
N LEU A 91 -9.65 26.81 -8.53
CA LEU A 91 -10.46 27.81 -9.24
C LEU A 91 -10.24 29.24 -8.71
N GLY A 92 -9.34 29.42 -7.74
CA GLY A 92 -9.06 30.72 -7.14
C GLY A 92 -10.10 31.19 -6.12
N ALA A 93 -11.02 30.33 -5.72
CA ALA A 93 -12.00 30.64 -4.67
C ALA A 93 -11.38 30.51 -3.27
N LYS A 94 -12.00 31.14 -2.28
CA LYS A 94 -11.78 30.87 -0.86
C LYS A 94 -12.49 29.57 -0.48
N ALA A 95 -11.88 28.76 0.41
CA ALA A 95 -12.49 27.51 0.82
C ALA A 95 -12.45 27.35 2.34
N VAL A 96 -13.55 26.88 2.91
CA VAL A 96 -13.67 26.54 4.33
C VAL A 96 -14.15 25.08 4.41
N GLY A 97 -13.36 24.23 5.04
CA GLY A 97 -13.68 22.82 5.23
C GLY A 97 -13.81 22.45 6.70
N CYS A 98 -14.79 21.61 7.02
CA CYS A 98 -14.99 21.04 8.34
C CYS A 98 -15.20 19.53 8.22
N ASP A 99 -14.75 18.77 9.22
CA ASP A 99 -15.01 17.34 9.34
C ASP A 99 -14.94 16.92 10.81
N ILE A 100 -15.77 15.97 11.20
CA ILE A 100 -15.76 15.39 12.55
C ILE A 100 -14.51 14.55 12.80
N ASN A 101 -13.90 14.01 11.74
CA ASN A 101 -12.69 13.20 11.82
C ASN A 101 -11.45 14.11 11.81
N PRO A 102 -10.68 14.21 12.90
CA PRO A 102 -9.50 15.07 12.96
C PRO A 102 -8.41 14.67 11.97
N ILE A 103 -8.38 13.38 11.54
CA ILE A 103 -7.45 12.92 10.49
C ILE A 103 -7.78 13.56 9.15
N SER A 104 -9.07 13.76 8.82
CA SER A 104 -9.49 14.50 7.63
C SER A 104 -8.84 15.88 7.59
N SER A 105 -8.99 16.66 8.66
CA SER A 105 -8.42 18.00 8.74
C SER A 105 -6.88 18.01 8.64
N PHE A 106 -6.22 17.02 9.24
CA PHE A 106 -4.78 16.87 9.10
C PHE A 106 -4.37 16.56 7.65
N LEU A 107 -5.00 15.57 7.02
CA LEU A 107 -4.68 15.15 5.66
C LEU A 107 -4.91 16.27 4.64
N VAL A 108 -6.06 16.96 4.71
CA VAL A 108 -6.39 18.06 3.80
C VAL A 108 -5.38 19.20 3.94
N ARG A 109 -4.96 19.53 5.17
CA ARG A 109 -3.88 20.50 5.37
C ARG A 109 -2.57 20.05 4.73
N GLN A 110 -2.20 18.76 4.88
CA GLN A 110 -0.98 18.24 4.29
C GLN A 110 -1.08 18.16 2.76
N GLU A 111 -2.19 17.76 2.20
CA GLU A 111 -2.42 17.73 0.75
C GLU A 111 -2.26 19.10 0.11
N LEU A 112 -2.86 20.14 0.73
CA LEU A 112 -2.92 21.50 0.20
C LEU A 112 -1.76 22.41 0.65
N ALA A 113 -0.94 21.99 1.61
CA ALA A 113 0.20 22.78 2.07
C ALA A 113 1.25 22.95 0.98
N ARG A 114 1.55 24.19 0.61
CA ARG A 114 2.69 24.53 -0.23
C ARG A 114 3.96 24.43 0.60
N VAL A 115 4.88 23.60 0.19
CA VAL A 115 6.20 23.40 0.79
C VAL A 115 7.27 23.52 -0.27
N SER A 116 8.46 23.95 0.09
CA SER A 116 9.60 23.95 -0.84
C SER A 116 9.94 22.51 -1.24
N ILE A 117 10.04 22.26 -2.54
CA ILE A 117 10.48 20.99 -3.09
C ILE A 117 11.93 20.70 -2.68
N ASP A 118 12.75 21.73 -2.59
CA ASP A 118 14.16 21.60 -2.20
C ASP A 118 14.26 21.21 -0.71
N GLU A 119 13.57 21.90 0.21
CA GLU A 119 13.53 21.54 1.63
C GLU A 119 12.99 20.10 1.84
N LEU A 120 11.97 19.71 1.07
CA LEU A 120 11.40 18.36 1.11
C LEU A 120 12.43 17.32 0.66
N SER A 121 13.17 17.63 -0.40
CA SER A 121 14.21 16.74 -0.96
C SER A 121 15.43 16.66 -0.03
N GLU A 122 15.85 17.75 0.56
CA GLU A 122 16.93 17.78 1.56
C GLU A 122 16.58 16.93 2.77
N ALA A 123 15.35 17.06 3.29
CA ALA A 123 14.90 16.24 4.41
C ALA A 123 14.85 14.74 4.04
N PHE A 124 14.37 14.41 2.84
CA PHE A 124 14.38 13.01 2.35
C PHE A 124 15.82 12.47 2.25
N ASN A 125 16.74 13.23 1.65
CA ASN A 125 18.14 12.85 1.52
C ASN A 125 18.82 12.67 2.88
N SER A 126 18.44 13.48 3.87
CA SER A 126 18.91 13.32 5.25
C SER A 126 18.40 12.02 5.87
N LEU A 127 17.13 11.67 5.69
CA LEU A 127 16.58 10.38 6.13
C LEU A 127 17.25 9.21 5.41
N GLU A 128 17.47 9.34 4.09
CA GLU A 128 18.14 8.31 3.29
C GLU A 128 19.57 8.07 3.77
N LYS A 129 20.30 9.11 4.12
CA LYS A 129 21.69 9.01 4.60
C LYS A 129 21.77 8.47 6.02
N ASN A 130 20.92 8.94 6.94
CA ASN A 130 21.11 8.76 8.38
C ASN A 130 20.19 7.66 8.97
N VAL A 131 19.11 7.29 8.30
CA VAL A 131 18.09 6.35 8.81
C VAL A 131 18.00 5.09 7.96
N SER A 132 18.03 5.24 6.63
CA SER A 132 17.83 4.09 5.74
C SER A 132 18.84 2.98 5.90
N PRO A 133 20.15 3.22 6.20
CA PRO A 133 21.11 2.13 6.33
C PRO A 133 20.77 1.13 7.44
N ASP A 134 20.25 1.60 8.57
CA ASP A 134 19.85 0.74 9.68
C ASP A 134 18.60 -0.08 9.35
N ILE A 135 17.67 0.49 8.58
CA ILE A 135 16.47 -0.22 8.10
C ILE A 135 16.85 -1.24 7.03
N LEU A 136 17.69 -0.86 6.07
CA LEU A 136 18.07 -1.72 4.95
C LEU A 136 18.88 -2.96 5.40
N LYS A 137 19.70 -2.84 6.45
CA LYS A 137 20.39 -4.00 7.07
C LYS A 137 19.43 -5.08 7.56
N CYS A 138 18.19 -4.70 7.93
CA CYS A 138 17.18 -5.66 8.37
C CYS A 138 16.54 -6.45 7.21
N TYR A 139 16.81 -6.05 5.96
CA TYR A 139 16.24 -6.63 4.74
C TYR A 139 17.37 -7.04 3.78
N GLN A 140 18.21 -7.96 4.23
CA GLN A 140 19.32 -8.55 3.46
C GLN A 140 19.27 -10.07 3.55
N THR A 141 19.82 -10.71 2.55
CA THR A 141 20.04 -12.17 2.51
C THR A 141 21.35 -12.48 1.82
N ILE A 142 21.82 -13.72 1.96
CA ILE A 142 22.96 -14.23 1.19
C ILE A 142 22.43 -14.71 -0.17
N ASP A 143 22.97 -14.21 -1.24
CA ASP A 143 22.62 -14.62 -2.60
C ASP A 143 22.97 -16.09 -2.87
N ASP A 144 22.05 -16.84 -3.51
CA ASP A 144 22.25 -18.24 -3.89
C ASP A 144 23.35 -18.42 -4.95
N PHE A 145 23.63 -17.38 -5.74
CA PHE A 145 24.56 -17.45 -6.87
C PHE A 145 25.94 -16.90 -6.54
N SER A 146 26.01 -15.74 -5.89
CA SER A 146 27.28 -15.06 -5.59
C SER A 146 27.81 -15.33 -4.19
N GLY A 147 26.97 -15.75 -3.26
CA GLY A 147 27.32 -15.87 -1.84
C GLY A 147 27.43 -14.53 -1.10
N GLU A 148 27.16 -13.41 -1.77
CA GLU A 148 27.25 -12.07 -1.18
C GLU A 148 25.94 -11.66 -0.51
N LEU A 149 26.00 -10.63 0.35
CA LEU A 149 24.81 -10.00 0.90
C LEU A 149 24.12 -9.13 -0.16
N ILE A 150 22.85 -9.40 -0.39
CA ILE A 150 22.01 -8.68 -1.34
C ILE A 150 20.70 -8.20 -0.70
N PRO A 151 20.09 -7.13 -1.25
CA PRO A 151 18.82 -6.61 -0.78
C PRO A 151 17.65 -7.58 -0.93
N VAL A 152 16.78 -7.62 0.09
CA VAL A 152 15.49 -8.31 0.06
C VAL A 152 14.38 -7.28 -0.13
N LEU A 153 13.54 -7.50 -1.14
CA LEU A 153 12.37 -6.67 -1.41
C LEU A 153 11.18 -7.13 -0.57
N TYR A 154 10.94 -8.44 -0.52
CA TYR A 154 9.82 -9.07 0.17
C TYR A 154 10.23 -10.36 0.84
N TYR A 155 9.70 -10.61 2.06
CA TYR A 155 9.66 -11.92 2.68
C TYR A 155 8.24 -12.49 2.60
N PHE A 156 8.13 -13.76 2.26
CA PHE A 156 6.87 -14.48 2.19
C PHE A 156 6.71 -15.32 3.45
N TRP A 157 5.57 -15.16 4.11
CA TRP A 157 5.23 -15.83 5.35
C TRP A 157 4.04 -16.74 5.16
N VAL A 158 3.90 -17.75 6.02
CA VAL A 158 2.70 -18.58 6.12
C VAL A 158 2.30 -18.73 7.58
N LYS A 159 1.00 -18.62 7.85
CA LYS A 159 0.45 -18.93 9.16
C LYS A 159 0.35 -20.44 9.35
N ILE A 160 0.55 -20.88 10.59
CA ILE A 160 0.54 -22.27 10.99
C ILE A 160 -0.52 -22.46 12.06
N VAL A 161 -1.37 -23.45 11.92
CA VAL A 161 -2.28 -23.92 12.97
C VAL A 161 -1.72 -25.19 13.60
N VAL A 162 -2.03 -25.38 14.88
CA VAL A 162 -1.65 -26.60 15.62
C VAL A 162 -2.93 -27.37 15.89
N THR A 163 -2.98 -28.63 15.49
CA THR A 163 -4.12 -29.51 15.77
C THR A 163 -4.12 -29.99 17.22
N PRO A 164 -5.23 -30.53 17.76
CA PRO A 164 -5.27 -31.05 19.13
C PRO A 164 -4.27 -32.19 19.41
N ASP A 165 -3.86 -32.89 18.39
CA ASP A 165 -2.83 -33.95 18.46
C ASP A 165 -1.41 -33.41 18.17
N GLY A 166 -1.21 -32.08 18.14
CA GLY A 166 0.10 -31.44 18.07
C GLY A 166 0.68 -31.29 16.67
N GLU A 167 -0.04 -31.64 15.59
CA GLU A 167 0.43 -31.48 14.22
C GLU A 167 0.41 -30.01 13.84
N GLU A 168 1.55 -29.48 13.36
CA GLU A 168 1.66 -28.13 12.79
C GLU A 168 1.32 -28.15 11.29
N ILE A 169 0.28 -27.43 10.88
CA ILE A 169 -0.17 -27.40 9.49
C ILE A 169 -0.07 -25.99 8.93
N PRO A 170 0.78 -25.74 7.90
CA PRO A 170 0.86 -24.45 7.24
C PRO A 170 -0.38 -24.19 6.39
N LEU A 171 -0.91 -22.97 6.45
CA LEU A 171 -2.17 -22.60 5.81
C LEU A 171 -2.01 -22.28 4.30
N PHE A 172 -1.22 -23.04 3.60
CA PHE A 172 -1.15 -22.95 2.14
C PHE A 172 -2.46 -23.44 1.50
N SER A 173 -3.11 -22.61 0.69
CA SER A 173 -4.21 -23.06 -0.17
C SER A 173 -3.69 -23.73 -1.45
N LYS A 174 -2.51 -23.28 -1.90
CA LYS A 174 -1.72 -23.85 -2.99
C LYS A 174 -0.24 -23.58 -2.73
N TYR A 175 0.61 -24.38 -3.32
CA TYR A 175 2.07 -24.24 -3.21
C TYR A 175 2.69 -23.34 -4.28
N VAL A 176 1.91 -22.89 -5.28
CA VAL A 176 2.28 -21.78 -6.17
C VAL A 176 2.05 -20.48 -5.42
N PHE A 177 3.12 -19.76 -5.07
CA PHE A 177 3.02 -18.56 -4.24
C PHE A 177 3.33 -17.24 -4.96
N ALA A 178 4.13 -17.29 -6.04
CA ALA A 178 4.48 -16.12 -6.83
C ALA A 178 4.28 -16.39 -8.32
N GLN A 179 3.38 -15.62 -8.91
CA GLN A 179 3.08 -15.65 -10.34
C GLN A 179 2.98 -14.21 -10.86
N ASN A 180 3.14 -14.01 -12.17
CA ASN A 180 2.92 -12.70 -12.77
C ASN A 180 1.42 -12.34 -12.73
N ALA A 181 1.10 -11.05 -12.63
CA ALA A 181 -0.28 -10.56 -12.70
C ALA A 181 -0.99 -10.93 -14.02
N TYR A 182 -0.20 -11.16 -15.07
CA TYR A 182 -0.65 -11.62 -16.39
C TYR A 182 -0.22 -13.08 -16.64
N ALA A 183 -0.57 -13.97 -15.74
CA ALA A 183 -0.07 -15.35 -15.71
C ALA A 183 -0.28 -16.13 -17.04
N SER A 184 -1.38 -15.89 -17.76
CA SER A 184 -1.62 -16.51 -19.07
C SER A 184 -0.60 -16.11 -20.15
N LYS A 185 -0.06 -14.88 -20.07
CA LYS A 185 0.97 -14.36 -20.98
C LYS A 185 2.38 -14.65 -20.48
N LYS A 186 2.56 -14.77 -19.17
CA LYS A 186 3.83 -15.01 -18.47
C LYS A 186 3.63 -16.16 -17.49
N PRO A 187 3.66 -17.42 -17.97
CA PRO A 187 3.22 -18.58 -17.18
C PRO A 187 4.18 -19.02 -16.09
N LYS A 188 5.43 -18.55 -16.09
CA LYS A 188 6.41 -18.85 -15.04
C LYS A 188 5.91 -18.41 -13.67
N ALA A 189 6.09 -19.27 -12.68
CA ALA A 189 5.69 -19.04 -11.29
C ALA A 189 6.68 -19.73 -10.35
N GLN A 190 6.66 -19.33 -9.09
CA GLN A 190 7.46 -19.94 -8.04
C GLN A 190 6.62 -20.90 -7.21
N ILE A 191 7.17 -22.03 -6.92
CA ILE A 191 6.56 -23.13 -6.18
C ILE A 191 7.38 -23.41 -4.94
N ILE A 192 6.71 -23.62 -3.82
CA ILE A 192 7.31 -24.10 -2.58
C ILE A 192 7.07 -25.62 -2.44
N CYS A 193 8.11 -26.39 -2.18
CA CYS A 193 7.97 -27.82 -1.91
C CYS A 193 7.35 -28.05 -0.51
N PRO A 194 6.28 -28.84 -0.37
CA PRO A 194 5.67 -29.12 0.93
C PRO A 194 6.56 -29.96 1.85
N GLU A 195 7.54 -30.70 1.32
CA GLU A 195 8.41 -31.57 2.08
C GLU A 195 9.66 -30.83 2.58
N CYS A 196 10.50 -30.34 1.66
CA CYS A 196 11.79 -29.74 2.00
C CYS A 196 11.78 -28.22 2.12
N TRP A 197 10.66 -27.56 1.85
CA TRP A 197 10.49 -26.09 1.89
C TRP A 197 11.45 -25.32 0.98
N LYS A 198 11.97 -25.97 -0.08
CA LYS A 198 12.77 -25.30 -1.11
C LYS A 198 11.89 -24.70 -2.18
N VAL A 199 12.30 -23.52 -2.67
CA VAL A 199 11.64 -22.79 -3.76
C VAL A 199 12.25 -23.21 -5.10
N PHE A 200 11.41 -23.38 -6.12
CA PHE A 200 11.83 -23.67 -7.48
C PHE A 200 10.84 -23.09 -8.50
N GLU A 201 11.34 -22.89 -9.73
CA GLU A 201 10.51 -22.38 -10.82
C GLU A 201 9.62 -23.47 -11.41
N GLY A 202 8.39 -23.10 -11.72
CA GLY A 202 7.43 -23.95 -12.44
C GLY A 202 6.43 -23.11 -13.23
N VAL A 203 5.26 -23.69 -13.53
CA VAL A 203 4.17 -23.02 -14.24
C VAL A 203 2.99 -22.81 -13.30
N TYR A 204 2.35 -21.62 -13.40
CA TYR A 204 1.31 -21.16 -12.45
C TYR A 204 0.10 -22.11 -12.30
N ASN A 205 -0.22 -22.90 -13.33
CA ASN A 205 -1.38 -23.80 -13.37
C ASN A 205 -1.01 -25.30 -13.47
N GLN A 206 0.28 -25.65 -13.31
CA GLN A 206 0.66 -27.06 -13.34
C GLN A 206 0.05 -27.84 -12.18
N THR A 207 -0.36 -29.07 -12.44
CA THR A 207 -1.00 -29.97 -11.47
C THR A 207 -0.11 -31.12 -11.02
N ASN A 208 1.05 -31.27 -11.63
CA ASN A 208 2.07 -32.23 -11.27
C ASN A 208 3.44 -31.56 -11.26
N ALA A 209 4.12 -31.59 -10.13
CA ALA A 209 5.46 -31.05 -9.95
C ALA A 209 6.35 -32.07 -9.24
N VAL A 210 7.62 -32.12 -9.66
CA VAL A 210 8.67 -32.89 -9.00
C VAL A 210 9.65 -31.87 -8.43
N CYS A 211 9.88 -31.90 -7.12
CA CYS A 211 10.85 -31.01 -6.49
C CYS A 211 12.27 -31.37 -6.93
N PRO A 212 13.04 -30.43 -7.51
CA PRO A 212 14.41 -30.70 -7.94
C PRO A 212 15.39 -30.93 -6.80
N HIS A 213 15.01 -30.62 -5.56
CA HIS A 213 15.87 -30.72 -4.38
C HIS A 213 15.69 -32.03 -3.59
N CYS A 214 14.48 -32.57 -3.51
CA CYS A 214 14.20 -33.78 -2.72
C CYS A 214 13.44 -34.88 -3.47
N GLY A 215 13.10 -34.67 -4.76
CA GLY A 215 12.39 -35.65 -5.57
C GLY A 215 10.90 -35.80 -5.28
N LYS A 216 10.33 -35.04 -4.30
CA LYS A 216 8.90 -35.15 -3.95
C LYS A 216 8.03 -34.80 -5.14
N THR A 217 7.12 -35.71 -5.50
CA THR A 217 6.06 -35.45 -6.49
C THR A 217 4.79 -35.02 -5.79
N PHE A 218 4.16 -33.95 -6.26
CA PHE A 218 2.94 -33.39 -5.66
C PHE A 218 2.17 -32.49 -6.62
N ASN A 219 0.90 -32.18 -6.28
CA ASN A 219 0.09 -31.23 -7.02
C ASN A 219 0.25 -29.82 -6.37
N PRO A 220 0.89 -28.86 -7.05
CA PRO A 220 1.10 -27.51 -6.50
C PRO A 220 -0.19 -26.69 -6.31
N GLN A 221 -1.31 -27.10 -6.92
CA GLN A 221 -2.60 -26.42 -6.75
C GLN A 221 -3.33 -26.85 -5.48
N ASN A 222 -2.89 -27.93 -4.82
CA ASN A 222 -3.57 -28.53 -3.68
C ASN A 222 -2.75 -28.36 -2.40
N GLY A 223 -2.96 -27.26 -1.68
CA GLY A 223 -2.45 -27.10 -0.32
C GLY A 223 -3.37 -27.74 0.73
N PRO A 224 -2.91 -27.82 2.01
CA PRO A 224 -3.70 -28.38 3.11
C PRO A 224 -4.90 -27.50 3.51
N ALA A 225 -4.88 -26.19 3.21
CA ALA A 225 -5.93 -25.25 3.58
C ALA A 225 -6.91 -25.01 2.43
N SER A 226 -8.21 -25.11 2.71
CA SER A 226 -9.28 -24.82 1.76
C SER A 226 -10.37 -23.99 2.42
N LYS A 227 -10.72 -22.82 1.83
CA LYS A 227 -11.73 -21.90 2.37
C LYS A 227 -11.53 -21.66 3.88
N THR A 228 -12.37 -22.29 4.73
CA THR A 228 -12.36 -22.13 6.19
C THR A 228 -11.79 -23.34 6.92
N THR A 229 -11.31 -24.36 6.19
CA THR A 229 -10.86 -25.63 6.75
C THR A 229 -9.40 -25.91 6.43
N VAL A 230 -8.79 -26.80 7.19
CA VAL A 230 -7.46 -27.36 6.97
C VAL A 230 -7.52 -28.90 7.12
N ARG A 231 -6.74 -29.60 6.32
CA ARG A 231 -6.62 -31.05 6.35
C ARG A 231 -5.27 -31.46 6.93
N SER A 232 -5.29 -32.35 7.92
CA SER A 232 -4.09 -32.97 8.51
C SER A 232 -3.48 -34.02 7.56
N THR A 233 -2.25 -34.43 7.83
CA THR A 233 -1.58 -35.54 7.12
C THR A 233 -2.32 -36.87 7.25
N LYS A 234 -3.05 -37.06 8.36
CA LYS A 234 -3.92 -38.20 8.61
C LYS A 234 -5.30 -38.08 7.94
N GLY A 235 -5.53 -37.04 7.13
CA GLY A 235 -6.80 -36.84 6.40
C GLY A 235 -7.93 -36.20 7.18
N LYS A 236 -7.75 -35.94 8.50
CA LYS A 236 -8.76 -35.29 9.33
C LYS A 236 -8.93 -33.81 8.98
N ILE A 237 -10.17 -33.31 8.93
CA ILE A 237 -10.50 -31.94 8.56
C ILE A 237 -10.90 -31.16 9.80
N TYR A 238 -10.31 -29.98 9.98
CA TYR A 238 -10.59 -29.05 11.06
C TYR A 238 -11.05 -27.71 10.49
N LYS A 239 -11.90 -26.98 11.22
CA LYS A 239 -12.14 -25.56 10.94
C LYS A 239 -10.94 -24.75 11.44
N ILE A 240 -10.39 -23.87 10.64
CA ILE A 240 -9.22 -23.06 11.01
C ILE A 240 -9.53 -22.20 12.23
N LYS A 241 -10.77 -21.69 12.37
CA LYS A 241 -11.20 -20.88 13.49
C LYS A 241 -11.17 -21.62 14.82
N ASP A 242 -11.44 -22.92 14.81
CA ASP A 242 -11.42 -23.76 16.01
C ASP A 242 -9.99 -24.11 16.48
N LEU A 243 -8.98 -23.80 15.64
CA LEU A 243 -7.55 -23.97 15.93
C LEU A 243 -6.84 -22.64 16.27
N VAL A 244 -7.59 -21.56 16.44
CA VAL A 244 -7.04 -20.30 16.95
C VAL A 244 -6.70 -20.50 18.44
N PRO A 245 -5.50 -20.11 18.92
CA PRO A 245 -5.09 -20.30 20.30
C PRO A 245 -6.07 -19.67 21.30
N ALA A 246 -6.49 -20.46 22.29
CA ALA A 246 -7.43 -20.02 23.32
C ALA A 246 -6.79 -19.10 24.38
N ASP A 247 -5.45 -19.06 24.44
CA ASP A 247 -4.67 -18.21 25.34
C ASP A 247 -4.54 -16.74 24.83
N GLY A 248 -5.20 -16.40 23.71
CA GLY A 248 -5.15 -15.07 23.11
C GLY A 248 -3.91 -14.82 22.25
N SER A 249 -2.99 -15.78 22.11
CA SER A 249 -1.83 -15.61 21.22
C SER A 249 -2.24 -15.68 19.74
N LEU A 250 -1.45 -15.02 18.87
CA LEU A 250 -1.63 -15.10 17.43
C LEU A 250 -1.25 -16.49 16.92
N LEU A 251 -1.76 -16.84 15.73
CA LEU A 251 -1.28 -18.02 15.02
C LEU A 251 0.23 -17.91 14.78
N LYS A 252 0.96 -19.02 14.91
CA LYS A 252 2.38 -19.09 14.54
C LYS A 252 2.57 -18.67 13.09
N GLU A 253 3.72 -18.09 12.80
CA GLU A 253 4.10 -17.67 11.45
C GLU A 253 5.50 -18.18 11.10
N LYS A 254 5.71 -18.55 9.83
CA LYS A 254 7.01 -19.02 9.34
C LYS A 254 7.34 -18.35 8.01
N MET A 255 8.56 -17.80 7.90
CA MET A 255 9.12 -17.39 6.61
C MET A 255 9.37 -18.62 5.75
N TYR A 256 8.98 -18.58 4.47
CA TYR A 256 9.19 -19.71 3.58
C TYR A 256 9.91 -19.37 2.27
N ALA A 257 9.87 -18.11 1.86
CA ALA A 257 10.53 -17.62 0.66
C ALA A 257 10.86 -16.14 0.78
N LEU A 258 11.71 -15.65 -0.09
CA LEU A 258 12.00 -14.22 -0.25
C LEU A 258 12.15 -13.86 -1.73
N LEU A 259 12.00 -12.58 -2.04
CA LEU A 259 12.36 -11.98 -3.33
C LEU A 259 13.50 -11.00 -3.09
N ALA A 260 14.65 -11.30 -3.67
CA ALA A 260 15.85 -10.46 -3.58
C ALA A 260 16.14 -9.76 -4.92
N VAL A 261 17.05 -8.81 -4.88
CA VAL A 261 17.59 -8.14 -6.07
C VAL A 261 19.12 -8.19 -6.02
N ASN A 262 19.73 -8.68 -7.10
CA ASN A 262 21.18 -8.75 -7.20
C ASN A 262 21.81 -7.39 -7.56
N LYS A 263 23.14 -7.32 -7.60
CA LYS A 263 23.89 -6.10 -7.96
C LYS A 263 23.59 -5.57 -9.36
N ASN A 264 23.12 -6.44 -10.27
CA ASN A 264 22.73 -6.08 -11.63
C ASN A 264 21.29 -5.54 -11.72
N GLY A 265 20.55 -5.50 -10.60
CA GLY A 265 19.16 -5.09 -10.55
C GLY A 265 18.17 -6.18 -10.94
N GLU A 266 18.61 -7.43 -11.11
CA GLU A 266 17.76 -8.56 -11.45
C GLU A 266 17.11 -9.13 -10.20
N LYS A 267 15.83 -9.41 -10.30
CA LYS A 267 15.01 -9.98 -9.21
C LYS A 267 15.01 -11.50 -9.31
N HIS A 268 15.19 -12.16 -8.19
CA HIS A 268 15.06 -13.61 -8.10
C HIS A 268 14.50 -14.05 -6.76
N TYR A 269 13.80 -15.17 -6.79
CA TYR A 269 13.21 -15.78 -5.60
C TYR A 269 14.19 -16.79 -5.01
N GLN A 270 14.27 -16.82 -3.69
CA GLN A 270 15.12 -17.75 -2.95
C GLN A 270 14.34 -18.43 -1.81
N SER A 271 14.81 -19.60 -1.42
CA SER A 271 14.39 -20.24 -0.19
C SER A 271 15.00 -19.51 1.01
N ILE A 272 14.32 -19.56 2.15
CA ILE A 272 14.82 -19.02 3.41
C ILE A 272 16.06 -19.81 3.84
N LYS A 273 17.09 -19.09 4.29
CA LYS A 273 18.34 -19.60 4.83
C LYS A 273 18.41 -19.41 6.34
N LYS A 274 19.35 -20.09 6.97
CA LYS A 274 19.65 -19.88 8.41
C LYS A 274 19.93 -18.41 8.70
N TYR A 275 20.71 -17.73 7.84
CA TYR A 275 20.99 -16.29 7.95
C TYR A 275 19.72 -15.43 8.09
N ASP A 276 18.69 -15.70 7.28
CA ASP A 276 17.44 -14.92 7.31
C ASP A 276 16.67 -15.11 8.62
N VAL A 277 16.73 -16.34 9.17
CA VAL A 277 16.11 -16.67 10.45
C VAL A 277 16.86 -16.02 11.61
N ASP A 278 18.19 -16.14 11.62
CA ASP A 278 19.05 -15.57 12.66
C ASP A 278 18.90 -14.03 12.66
N LEU A 279 18.95 -13.39 11.49
CA LEU A 279 18.73 -11.93 11.35
C LEU A 279 17.37 -11.52 11.92
N PHE A 280 16.30 -12.29 11.64
CA PHE A 280 14.98 -11.97 12.19
C PHE A 280 14.96 -12.11 13.73
N GLN A 281 15.59 -13.14 14.28
CA GLN A 281 15.68 -13.35 15.72
C GLN A 281 16.46 -12.24 16.41
N ASP A 282 17.61 -11.83 15.87
CA ASP A 282 18.41 -10.71 16.38
C ASP A 282 17.59 -9.41 16.44
N ILE A 283 16.78 -9.15 15.41
CA ILE A 283 15.87 -7.99 15.40
C ILE A 283 14.78 -8.13 16.46
N CYS A 284 14.25 -9.33 16.67
CA CYS A 284 13.26 -9.58 17.73
C CYS A 284 13.79 -9.24 19.13
N GLU A 285 15.07 -9.54 19.41
CA GLU A 285 15.71 -9.17 20.66
C GLU A 285 15.88 -7.64 20.78
N GLN A 286 16.30 -6.97 19.70
CA GLN A 286 16.44 -5.51 19.70
C GLN A 286 15.11 -4.78 19.98
N VAL A 287 14.00 -5.29 19.47
CA VAL A 287 12.65 -4.70 19.70
C VAL A 287 12.24 -4.77 21.17
N ARG A 288 12.72 -5.76 21.94
CA ARG A 288 12.45 -5.85 23.38
C ARG A 288 13.02 -4.67 24.18
N HIS A 289 14.10 -4.09 23.67
CA HIS A 289 14.86 -3.04 24.37
C HIS A 289 14.63 -1.63 23.82
N SER A 290 14.07 -1.48 22.62
CA SER A 290 13.85 -0.16 21.99
C SER A 290 12.75 -0.20 20.95
N SER A 291 11.58 0.31 21.26
CA SER A 291 10.54 0.54 20.26
C SER A 291 9.79 1.83 20.52
N THR A 292 10.06 2.84 19.73
CA THR A 292 9.29 4.09 19.68
C THR A 292 7.95 3.90 18.97
N PHE A 293 7.88 3.01 17.96
CA PHE A 293 6.63 2.67 17.27
C PHE A 293 5.96 1.47 17.92
N SER A 294 4.98 1.74 18.77
CA SER A 294 4.18 0.70 19.44
C SER A 294 2.70 1.08 19.44
N PRO A 295 1.96 0.76 18.36
CA PRO A 295 0.54 1.08 18.24
C PRO A 295 -0.31 0.15 19.13
N SER A 296 -0.31 0.40 20.44
CA SER A 296 -0.92 -0.43 21.49
C SER A 296 -2.44 -0.21 21.68
N TYR A 297 -3.05 0.66 20.88
CA TYR A 297 -4.49 0.89 20.95
C TYR A 297 -5.27 -0.37 20.56
N ASN A 298 -6.33 -0.65 21.33
CA ASN A 298 -7.21 -1.79 21.06
C ASN A 298 -7.94 -1.65 19.72
N VAL A 299 -8.07 -2.75 19.02
CA VAL A 299 -8.93 -2.89 17.84
C VAL A 299 -10.38 -2.92 18.32
N ARG A 300 -11.12 -1.85 18.06
CA ARG A 300 -12.52 -1.75 18.49
C ARG A 300 -13.38 -2.80 17.80
N PRO A 301 -14.36 -3.40 18.51
CA PRO A 301 -15.34 -4.29 17.90
C PRO A 301 -16.14 -3.59 16.80
N GLY A 302 -16.48 -4.31 15.76
CA GLY A 302 -17.30 -3.80 14.66
C GLY A 302 -17.19 -4.67 13.41
N PHE A 303 -18.14 -4.54 12.52
CA PHE A 303 -18.28 -5.35 11.32
C PHE A 303 -16.95 -5.49 10.52
N ASN A 304 -16.18 -4.42 10.42
CA ASN A 304 -14.92 -4.42 9.66
C ASN A 304 -13.74 -5.05 10.43
N THR A 305 -13.82 -5.18 11.74
CA THR A 305 -12.71 -5.60 12.61
C THR A 305 -12.94 -6.95 13.27
N ASP A 306 -14.19 -7.41 13.41
CA ASP A 306 -14.52 -8.64 14.15
C ASP A 306 -13.88 -9.89 13.54
N GLN A 307 -13.62 -9.89 12.23
CA GLN A 307 -12.92 -11.01 11.62
C GLN A 307 -11.46 -11.09 12.09
N ALA A 308 -10.75 -9.98 12.18
CA ALA A 308 -9.39 -9.94 12.72
C ALA A 308 -9.37 -10.30 14.20
N ARG A 309 -10.26 -9.70 15.00
CA ARG A 309 -10.40 -10.00 16.44
C ARG A 309 -10.69 -11.47 16.72
N GLY A 310 -11.47 -12.13 15.86
CA GLY A 310 -11.70 -13.57 15.95
C GLY A 310 -10.47 -14.45 15.71
N TYR A 311 -9.32 -13.85 15.35
CA TYR A 311 -8.01 -14.49 15.24
C TYR A 311 -6.98 -13.85 16.19
N ASN A 312 -7.45 -13.28 17.32
CA ASN A 312 -6.64 -12.69 18.40
C ASN A 312 -5.84 -11.42 18.00
N TYR A 313 -6.30 -10.69 16.98
CA TYR A 313 -5.75 -9.36 16.66
C TYR A 313 -6.44 -8.31 17.54
N ASP A 314 -6.01 -8.18 18.79
CA ASP A 314 -6.66 -7.36 19.81
C ASP A 314 -6.14 -5.92 19.83
N THR A 315 -4.89 -5.71 19.41
CA THR A 315 -4.27 -4.39 19.29
C THR A 315 -3.77 -4.13 17.89
N TRP A 316 -3.62 -2.85 17.51
CA TRP A 316 -3.03 -2.50 16.20
C TRP A 316 -1.58 -2.94 16.07
N ARG A 317 -0.88 -3.18 17.18
CA ARG A 317 0.48 -3.75 17.21
C ARG A 317 0.53 -5.15 16.60
N ASP A 318 -0.51 -5.93 16.77
CA ASP A 318 -0.60 -7.33 16.33
C ASP A 318 -0.61 -7.47 14.79
N PHE A 319 -0.85 -6.36 14.10
CA PHE A 319 -0.82 -6.31 12.64
C PHE A 319 0.59 -6.28 12.05
N PHE A 320 1.61 -6.11 12.87
CA PHE A 320 3.00 -5.98 12.44
C PHE A 320 3.87 -7.08 13.07
N ASN A 321 4.81 -7.61 12.28
CA ASN A 321 5.85 -8.44 12.86
C ASN A 321 6.93 -7.58 13.57
N LYS A 322 7.84 -8.24 14.27
CA LYS A 322 8.86 -7.53 15.07
C LYS A 322 9.82 -6.70 14.21
N ARG A 323 10.23 -7.21 13.03
CA ARG A 323 11.09 -6.47 12.10
C ARG A 323 10.41 -5.21 11.58
N GLN A 324 9.13 -5.30 11.23
CA GLN A 324 8.35 -4.13 10.81
C GLN A 324 8.25 -3.10 11.93
N LEU A 325 7.95 -3.52 13.17
CA LEU A 325 7.89 -2.60 14.33
C LEU A 325 9.23 -1.90 14.56
N TYR A 326 10.35 -2.62 14.48
CA TYR A 326 11.69 -2.05 14.62
C TYR A 326 11.98 -1.01 13.53
N CYS A 327 11.80 -1.40 12.28
CA CYS A 327 12.12 -0.54 11.13
C CYS A 327 11.21 0.70 11.05
N LEU A 328 9.91 0.53 11.34
CA LEU A 328 8.96 1.65 11.40
C LEU A 328 9.29 2.58 12.58
N GLY A 329 9.74 2.04 13.72
CA GLY A 329 10.23 2.83 14.84
C GLY A 329 11.41 3.71 14.45
N LYS A 330 12.44 3.12 13.86
CA LYS A 330 13.62 3.86 13.35
C LYS A 330 13.24 4.96 12.35
N LEU A 331 12.31 4.65 11.44
CA LEU A 331 11.82 5.62 10.46
C LEU A 331 11.07 6.78 11.14
N LEU A 332 10.19 6.48 12.09
CA LEU A 332 9.42 7.48 12.83
C LEU A 332 10.34 8.40 13.63
N ASP A 333 11.34 7.85 14.33
CA ASP A 333 12.33 8.63 15.07
C ASP A 333 13.09 9.59 14.16
N GLY A 334 13.53 9.09 12.99
CA GLY A 334 14.16 9.95 12.01
C GLY A 334 13.27 11.09 11.53
N ILE A 335 11.99 10.79 11.26
CA ILE A 335 11.01 11.81 10.85
C ILE A 335 10.76 12.83 11.97
N GLN A 336 10.66 12.40 13.23
CA GLN A 336 10.46 13.30 14.37
C GLN A 336 11.62 14.26 14.58
N ASN A 337 12.83 13.90 14.18
CA ASN A 337 14.02 14.75 14.25
C ASN A 337 14.10 15.79 13.13
N ILE A 338 13.20 15.83 12.16
CA ILE A 338 13.13 16.87 11.14
C ILE A 338 12.75 18.20 11.83
N LYS A 339 13.61 19.22 11.73
CA LYS A 339 13.46 20.49 12.44
C LYS A 339 12.22 21.28 11.99
N SER A 340 12.01 21.40 10.68
CA SER A 340 10.86 22.12 10.13
C SER A 340 9.58 21.34 10.42
N GLN A 341 8.68 21.89 11.25
CA GLN A 341 7.39 21.28 11.56
C GLN A 341 6.58 21.00 10.28
N LYS A 342 6.58 21.98 9.37
CA LYS A 342 5.84 21.87 8.11
C LYS A 342 6.32 20.70 7.24
N ILE A 343 7.63 20.49 7.13
CA ILE A 343 8.23 19.37 6.41
C ILE A 343 8.00 18.07 7.19
N ARG A 344 8.21 18.07 8.50
CA ARG A 344 7.97 16.89 9.35
C ARG A 344 6.55 16.36 9.23
N GLU A 345 5.53 17.22 9.21
CA GLU A 345 4.13 16.81 9.05
C GLU A 345 3.87 16.17 7.68
N GLN A 346 4.54 16.61 6.61
CA GLN A 346 4.48 15.95 5.30
C GLN A 346 4.99 14.50 5.37
N PHE A 347 6.12 14.30 6.05
CA PHE A 347 6.69 12.97 6.21
C PHE A 347 5.90 12.10 7.19
N LEU A 348 5.24 12.67 8.21
CA LEU A 348 4.30 11.93 9.06
C LEU A 348 3.07 11.45 8.28
N CYS A 349 2.55 12.27 7.36
CA CYS A 349 1.48 11.87 6.45
C CYS A 349 1.94 10.71 5.55
N LEU A 350 3.13 10.80 4.99
CA LEU A 350 3.73 9.73 4.18
C LEU A 350 4.00 8.47 4.99
N PHE A 351 4.48 8.60 6.24
CA PHE A 351 4.67 7.49 7.17
C PHE A 351 3.37 6.73 7.40
N SER A 352 2.28 7.45 7.70
CA SER A 352 0.95 6.85 7.83
C SER A 352 0.52 6.11 6.56
N SER A 353 0.77 6.68 5.38
CA SER A 353 0.54 6.00 4.09
C SER A 353 1.39 4.76 3.90
N THR A 354 2.62 4.74 4.46
CA THR A 354 3.54 3.59 4.37
C THR A 354 3.01 2.40 5.18
N LEU A 355 2.33 2.64 6.30
CA LEU A 355 1.74 1.58 7.13
C LEU A 355 0.71 0.74 6.35
N GLU A 356 0.03 1.33 5.35
CA GLU A 356 -0.91 0.61 4.49
C GLU A 356 -0.26 -0.59 3.77
N PHE A 357 1.01 -0.50 3.45
CA PHE A 357 1.77 -1.48 2.66
C PHE A 357 2.78 -2.30 3.48
N ASN A 358 2.97 -1.95 4.74
CA ASN A 358 4.02 -2.53 5.60
C ASN A 358 3.41 -3.10 6.88
N ASN A 359 2.59 -4.14 6.73
CA ASN A 359 1.95 -4.89 7.82
C ASN A 359 1.69 -6.33 7.36
N MET A 360 1.36 -7.23 8.30
CA MET A 360 1.14 -8.67 8.05
C MET A 360 -0.25 -9.02 7.50
N PHE A 361 -1.03 -8.01 7.07
CA PHE A 361 -2.28 -8.17 6.30
C PHE A 361 -2.06 -7.90 4.81
N CYS A 362 -0.85 -7.51 4.42
CA CYS A 362 -0.49 -7.37 3.01
C CYS A 362 -0.32 -8.76 2.37
N SER A 363 -0.62 -8.85 1.09
CA SER A 363 -0.40 -10.07 0.31
C SER A 363 0.28 -9.78 -1.03
N TYR A 364 0.82 -10.84 -1.66
CA TYR A 364 1.50 -10.71 -2.94
C TYR A 364 0.50 -10.74 -4.09
N LYS A 365 0.51 -9.68 -4.89
CA LYS A 365 -0.37 -9.54 -6.06
C LYS A 365 0.24 -10.10 -7.35
N GLY A 366 1.55 -10.32 -7.33
CA GLY A 366 2.33 -10.66 -8.52
C GLY A 366 3.02 -9.45 -9.15
N GLU A 367 4.10 -9.70 -9.85
CA GLU A 367 4.80 -8.66 -10.59
C GLU A 367 3.98 -8.19 -11.81
N GLY A 368 4.21 -6.95 -12.24
CA GLY A 368 3.57 -6.35 -13.42
C GLY A 368 2.50 -5.30 -13.13
N THR A 369 1.90 -5.28 -11.91
CA THR A 369 0.84 -4.31 -11.56
C THR A 369 0.99 -3.74 -10.14
N GLY A 370 2.20 -3.60 -9.64
CA GLY A 370 2.46 -3.26 -8.24
C GLY A 370 2.33 -4.50 -7.35
N ALA A 371 3.46 -4.97 -6.82
CA ALA A 371 3.57 -6.32 -6.25
C ALA A 371 2.80 -6.50 -4.93
N VAL A 372 2.66 -5.43 -4.14
CA VAL A 372 2.03 -5.47 -2.81
C VAL A 372 0.55 -5.11 -2.89
N ARG A 373 -0.30 -6.02 -2.43
CA ARG A 373 -1.71 -5.71 -2.13
C ARG A 373 -1.78 -5.19 -0.71
N PRO A 374 -2.19 -3.92 -0.50
CA PRO A 374 -2.21 -3.32 0.82
C PRO A 374 -3.37 -3.83 1.69
N ILE A 375 -3.27 -3.64 3.01
CA ILE A 375 -4.29 -4.02 3.99
C ILE A 375 -5.68 -3.49 3.62
N PHE A 376 -5.77 -2.24 3.16
CA PHE A 376 -7.03 -1.60 2.79
C PHE A 376 -7.46 -1.86 1.33
N SER A 377 -7.09 -3.00 0.76
CA SER A 377 -7.70 -3.50 -0.49
C SER A 377 -9.16 -3.93 -0.28
N ASN A 378 -9.52 -4.29 0.95
CA ASN A 378 -10.88 -4.66 1.38
C ASN A 378 -11.30 -3.78 2.55
N HIS A 379 -12.61 -3.60 2.74
CA HIS A 379 -13.15 -2.88 3.91
C HIS A 379 -13.05 -3.69 5.19
N ILE A 380 -13.11 -5.01 5.09
CA ILE A 380 -13.03 -5.92 6.24
C ILE A 380 -11.56 -6.30 6.47
N LEU A 381 -11.10 -6.16 7.70
CA LEU A 381 -9.77 -6.59 8.12
C LEU A 381 -9.74 -8.11 8.26
N LYS A 382 -9.34 -8.77 7.19
CA LYS A 382 -9.22 -10.22 7.12
C LYS A 382 -7.75 -10.62 7.23
N PRO A 383 -7.37 -11.45 8.24
CA PRO A 383 -6.01 -11.93 8.35
C PRO A 383 -5.59 -12.75 7.12
N GLU A 384 -4.46 -12.39 6.51
CA GLU A 384 -3.88 -13.16 5.42
C GLU A 384 -3.26 -14.46 5.94
N ARG A 385 -3.44 -15.56 5.20
CA ARG A 385 -2.81 -16.86 5.53
C ARG A 385 -1.38 -16.94 5.07
N THR A 386 -1.10 -16.27 3.98
CA THR A 386 0.23 -16.16 3.37
C THR A 386 0.60 -14.69 3.23
N PRO A 387 0.89 -14.01 4.38
CA PRO A 387 1.22 -12.58 4.35
C PRO A 387 2.53 -12.32 3.60
N LEU A 388 2.58 -11.11 3.03
CA LEU A 388 3.77 -10.54 2.43
C LEU A 388 4.35 -9.48 3.36
N GLU A 389 5.57 -9.65 3.79
CA GLU A 389 6.33 -8.62 4.48
C GLU A 389 7.11 -7.80 3.46
N ASN A 390 6.76 -6.52 3.35
CA ASN A 390 7.43 -5.56 2.49
C ASN A 390 8.61 -4.91 3.21
N SER A 391 9.70 -4.62 2.50
CA SER A 391 10.81 -3.82 3.05
C SER A 391 10.34 -2.40 3.34
N VAL A 392 10.51 -1.92 4.58
CA VAL A 392 9.95 -0.63 5.05
C VAL A 392 10.52 0.56 4.28
N TRP A 393 11.85 0.67 4.18
CA TRP A 393 12.49 1.72 3.36
C TRP A 393 12.38 1.41 1.87
N GLY A 394 12.71 0.18 1.50
CA GLY A 394 12.69 -0.35 0.15
C GLY A 394 13.83 0.11 -0.75
N TYR A 395 13.78 -0.37 -1.97
CA TYR A 395 14.73 -0.07 -3.06
C TYR A 395 13.97 0.51 -4.24
N SER A 396 14.68 1.05 -5.23
CA SER A 396 14.07 1.70 -6.41
C SER A 396 13.06 0.81 -7.17
N CYS A 397 13.21 -0.50 -7.08
CA CYS A 397 12.31 -1.49 -7.71
C CYS A 397 11.23 -2.05 -6.76
N SER A 398 11.17 -1.57 -5.50
CA SER A 398 10.15 -1.97 -4.51
C SER A 398 8.83 -1.27 -4.76
N SER A 399 7.73 -1.87 -4.29
CA SER A 399 6.38 -1.31 -4.34
C SER A 399 5.86 -1.09 -2.92
N GLY A 400 5.25 0.06 -2.66
CA GLY A 400 4.62 0.35 -1.36
C GLY A 400 5.58 0.58 -0.18
N CYS A 401 6.86 0.78 -0.43
CA CYS A 401 7.84 1.15 0.58
C CYS A 401 7.98 2.68 0.70
N PHE A 402 8.55 3.16 1.79
CA PHE A 402 8.64 4.58 2.09
C PHE A 402 9.32 5.40 1.00
N SER A 403 10.50 4.95 0.51
CA SER A 403 11.26 5.67 -0.51
C SER A 403 10.51 5.76 -1.85
N THR A 404 9.80 4.71 -2.24
CA THR A 404 8.99 4.70 -3.47
C THR A 404 7.74 5.56 -3.31
N LEU A 405 7.07 5.51 -2.15
CA LEU A 405 5.91 6.36 -1.86
C LEU A 405 6.27 7.84 -1.80
N TYR A 406 7.46 8.20 -1.29
CA TYR A 406 7.99 9.55 -1.37
C TYR A 406 8.01 10.05 -2.82
N LYS A 407 8.65 9.29 -3.73
CA LYS A 407 8.82 9.66 -5.14
C LYS A 407 7.51 9.65 -5.92
N THR A 408 6.63 8.68 -5.64
CA THR A 408 5.43 8.45 -6.46
C THR A 408 4.18 9.14 -5.94
N ARG A 409 4.13 9.49 -4.65
CA ARG A 409 2.99 10.15 -4.02
C ARG A 409 3.34 11.56 -3.56
N LEU A 410 4.16 11.71 -2.52
CA LEU A 410 4.39 13.00 -1.87
C LEU A 410 5.03 14.02 -2.80
N LEU A 411 6.16 13.68 -3.42
CA LEU A 411 6.88 14.59 -4.33
C LEU A 411 6.01 15.00 -5.52
N LYS A 412 5.32 14.03 -6.14
CA LYS A 412 4.41 14.33 -7.27
C LYS A 412 3.24 15.21 -6.87
N ALA A 413 2.69 15.02 -5.68
CA ALA A 413 1.60 15.86 -5.19
C ALA A 413 2.07 17.31 -5.01
N LYS A 414 3.28 17.54 -4.46
CA LYS A 414 3.83 18.88 -4.28
C LYS A 414 4.20 19.54 -5.60
N GLN A 415 4.80 18.80 -6.53
CA GLN A 415 5.05 19.28 -7.89
C GLN A 415 3.75 19.66 -8.61
N TYR A 416 2.66 18.92 -8.39
CA TYR A 416 1.35 19.28 -8.94
C TYR A 416 0.79 20.56 -8.33
N LEU A 417 0.97 20.80 -7.02
CA LEU A 417 0.55 22.06 -6.37
C LEU A 417 1.26 23.28 -6.93
N ASP A 418 2.54 23.12 -7.32
CA ASP A 418 3.31 24.21 -7.94
C ASP A 418 2.85 24.50 -9.36
N ASN A 419 2.43 23.47 -10.10
CA ASN A 419 1.99 23.59 -11.48
C ASN A 419 0.73 22.74 -11.72
N PRO A 420 -0.42 23.17 -11.18
CA PRO A 420 -1.68 22.43 -11.32
C PRO A 420 -2.13 22.35 -12.79
N PHE A 421 -2.63 21.19 -13.18
CA PHE A 421 -3.10 20.94 -14.54
C PHE A 421 -4.39 20.12 -14.53
N GLU A 422 -5.15 20.21 -15.64
CA GLU A 422 -6.19 19.27 -15.99
C GLU A 422 -5.73 18.41 -17.18
N LEU A 423 -6.10 17.14 -17.19
CA LEU A 423 -5.86 16.28 -18.34
C LEU A 423 -6.90 16.54 -19.42
N TYR A 424 -6.47 17.07 -20.54
CA TYR A 424 -7.27 17.27 -21.73
C TYR A 424 -7.07 16.12 -22.70
N ILE A 425 -8.15 15.60 -23.22
CA ILE A 425 -8.15 14.57 -24.23
C ILE A 425 -8.70 15.16 -25.50
N ASP A 426 -7.87 15.26 -26.49
CA ASP A 426 -8.29 15.72 -27.80
C ASP A 426 -9.34 14.79 -28.38
N PRO A 427 -10.55 15.31 -28.71
CA PRO A 427 -11.66 14.48 -29.17
C PRO A 427 -11.39 13.80 -30.52
N LYS A 428 -10.53 14.41 -31.37
CA LYS A 428 -10.20 13.90 -32.71
C LYS A 428 -9.07 12.88 -32.66
N THR A 429 -7.95 13.24 -32.00
CA THR A 429 -6.73 12.42 -31.99
C THR A 429 -6.68 11.42 -30.83
N LYS A 430 -7.59 11.55 -29.85
CA LYS A 430 -7.59 10.78 -28.58
C LYS A 430 -6.30 10.91 -27.78
N LYS A 431 -5.41 11.85 -28.14
CA LYS A 431 -4.17 12.12 -27.38
C LYS A 431 -4.48 12.87 -26.10
N CYS A 432 -3.80 12.46 -25.04
CA CYS A 432 -3.88 13.12 -23.73
C CYS A 432 -2.78 14.18 -23.61
N SER A 433 -3.14 15.38 -23.16
CA SER A 433 -2.23 16.49 -22.87
C SER A 433 -2.56 17.12 -21.54
N LYS A 434 -1.58 17.81 -20.94
CA LYS A 434 -1.79 18.59 -19.71
C LYS A 434 -2.10 20.02 -20.11
N ARG A 435 -3.18 20.58 -19.57
CA ARG A 435 -3.52 22.00 -19.69
C ARG A 435 -3.41 22.66 -18.33
N ILE A 436 -2.72 23.77 -18.25
CA ILE A 436 -2.70 24.60 -17.02
C ILE A 436 -4.11 25.16 -16.83
N ALA A 437 -4.71 24.85 -15.70
CA ALA A 437 -6.09 25.21 -15.39
C ALA A 437 -6.23 25.83 -13.98
N SER A 438 -5.14 26.33 -13.44
CA SER A 438 -5.11 26.96 -12.12
C SER A 438 -3.95 27.97 -12.06
N ARG A 439 -4.12 29.04 -11.27
CA ARG A 439 -3.01 29.94 -10.91
C ARG A 439 -2.01 29.23 -10.00
N LYS A 440 -0.75 29.61 -10.15
CA LYS A 440 0.32 29.19 -9.26
C LYS A 440 0.09 29.69 -7.83
#